data_1754667550c26d886b8e8bb18307632a
#
_entry.id   1754667550c26d886b8e8bb18307632a
#
_cell.length_a   1.000
_cell.length_b   1.000
_cell.length_c   1.000
_cell.angle_alpha   90.00
_cell.angle_beta   90.00
_cell.angle_gamma   90.00
#
_symmetry.space_group_name_H-M   'P 1'
#
loop_
_entity.id
_entity.type
_entity.pdbx_description
1 polymer ?
#
loop_
_entity_poly.entity_id
_entity_poly.type
_entity_poly.pdbx_seq_one_letter_code
_entity_poly.pdbx_strand_id
1 'polypeptide(L)'
;MKNVEKADRIHLGSLIDSLKKGHYVIPDFQREFEWAPWDVLELIRSIFMDYYIGTLLLWKGNDENFETLSVEPIYGFHGSQDPQHIVLDGQQRLTAIHYAFFAPNVHFPKRSKGVIYLIDIRALLEDDFENFIRYEFLTNKSKRLMKDKKLQFENHTFPLGEMKGGSWGTSDWIKEYRDYWQDK
;
A
#
# COMPACT_ATOMS: atom_id res chain seq x y z
N MET A 1 -34.80 5.17 10.58
CA MET A 1 -34.07 4.44 9.55
C MET A 1 -32.71 5.13 9.37
N LYS A 2 -31.62 4.50 9.73
CA LYS A 2 -30.28 5.04 9.40
C LYS A 2 -30.12 4.93 7.88
N ASN A 3 -29.84 6.05 7.22
CA ASN A 3 -29.52 6.06 5.78
C ASN A 3 -28.31 5.15 5.56
N VAL A 4 -28.51 4.08 4.80
CA VAL A 4 -27.39 3.36 4.21
C VAL A 4 -26.85 4.29 3.13
N GLU A 5 -25.71 4.93 3.39
CA GLU A 5 -25.03 5.72 2.39
C GLU A 5 -24.67 4.82 1.19
N LYS A 6 -24.87 5.33 -0.01
CA LYS A 6 -24.44 4.63 -1.23
C LYS A 6 -22.96 4.31 -1.14
N ALA A 7 -22.57 3.15 -1.66
CA ALA A 7 -21.15 2.81 -1.79
C ALA A 7 -20.46 3.86 -2.67
N ASP A 8 -19.56 4.63 -2.06
CA ASP A 8 -18.78 5.64 -2.78
C ASP A 8 -17.49 5.00 -3.32
N ARG A 9 -17.05 5.49 -4.46
CA ARG A 9 -15.72 5.12 -5.01
C ARG A 9 -14.65 5.88 -4.24
N ILE A 10 -13.67 5.14 -3.72
CA ILE A 10 -12.49 5.73 -3.07
C ILE A 10 -11.36 5.77 -4.08
N HIS A 11 -10.84 6.96 -4.37
CA HIS A 11 -9.64 7.09 -5.18
C HIS A 11 -8.41 6.55 -4.43
N LEU A 12 -7.55 5.81 -5.13
CA LEU A 12 -6.36 5.19 -4.54
C LEU A 12 -5.48 6.21 -3.80
N GLY A 13 -5.28 7.39 -4.36
CA GLY A 13 -4.51 8.47 -3.71
C GLY A 13 -5.09 8.88 -2.35
N SER A 14 -6.42 9.08 -2.28
CA SER A 14 -7.10 9.41 -1.02
C SER A 14 -7.03 8.28 0.00
N LEU A 15 -7.11 7.02 -0.47
CA LEU A 15 -6.96 5.85 0.38
C LEU A 15 -5.55 5.78 0.98
N ILE A 16 -4.51 5.97 0.15
CA ILE A 16 -3.10 5.99 0.58
C ILE A 16 -2.87 7.11 1.61
N ASP A 17 -3.40 8.31 1.38
CA ASP A 17 -3.28 9.43 2.33
C ASP A 17 -3.96 9.12 3.66
N SER A 18 -5.13 8.51 3.64
CA SER A 18 -5.85 8.11 4.86
C SER A 18 -5.14 6.99 5.62
N LEU A 19 -4.57 6.02 4.90
CA LEU A 19 -3.73 4.96 5.49
C LEU A 19 -2.48 5.55 6.16
N LYS A 20 -1.82 6.50 5.49
CA LYS A 20 -0.64 7.20 6.02
C LYS A 20 -0.91 7.95 7.32
N LYS A 21 -2.10 8.50 7.47
CA LYS A 21 -2.55 9.25 8.66
C LYS A 21 -3.08 8.34 9.79
N GLY A 22 -3.21 7.05 9.55
CA GLY A 22 -3.77 6.12 10.54
C GLY A 22 -5.27 6.31 10.78
N HIS A 23 -6.02 6.72 9.74
CA HIS A 23 -7.46 6.93 9.84
C HIS A 23 -8.26 5.62 10.00
N TYR A 24 -7.64 4.46 9.73
CA TYR A 24 -8.29 3.17 9.81
C TYR A 24 -7.74 2.36 10.97
N VAL A 25 -8.63 1.83 11.79
CA VAL A 25 -8.32 0.91 12.88
C VAL A 25 -9.12 -0.37 12.73
N ILE A 26 -8.61 -1.43 13.32
CA ILE A 26 -9.14 -2.79 13.21
C ILE A 26 -9.58 -3.25 14.59
N PRO A 27 -10.81 -3.76 14.77
CA PRO A 27 -11.23 -4.37 16.02
C PRO A 27 -10.36 -5.60 16.35
N ASP A 28 -9.98 -5.75 17.61
CA ASP A 28 -9.10 -6.83 18.08
C ASP A 28 -9.67 -8.25 17.91
N PHE A 29 -10.99 -8.36 17.76
CA PHE A 29 -11.67 -9.63 17.50
C PHE A 29 -11.54 -10.10 16.04
N GLN A 30 -11.02 -9.27 15.14
CA GLN A 30 -10.74 -9.69 13.76
C GLN A 30 -9.45 -10.49 13.69
N ARG A 31 -9.39 -11.43 12.74
CA ARG A 31 -8.20 -12.25 12.54
C ARG A 31 -6.99 -11.38 12.15
N GLU A 32 -5.81 -11.82 12.53
CA GLU A 32 -4.56 -11.19 12.11
C GLU A 32 -4.41 -11.12 10.58
N PHE A 33 -3.46 -10.31 10.11
CA PHE A 33 -3.10 -10.27 8.70
C PHE A 33 -2.42 -11.60 8.28
N GLU A 34 -3.07 -12.35 7.41
CA GLU A 34 -2.66 -13.72 7.06
C GLU A 34 -2.24 -13.90 5.59
N TRP A 35 -2.47 -12.90 4.75
CA TRP A 35 -2.13 -12.99 3.34
C TRP A 35 -0.64 -13.27 3.13
N ALA A 36 -0.32 -14.03 2.07
CA ALA A 36 1.05 -14.22 1.63
C ALA A 36 1.51 -13.04 0.74
N PRO A 37 2.82 -12.87 0.52
CA PRO A 37 3.32 -11.83 -0.38
C PRO A 37 2.72 -11.87 -1.79
N TRP A 38 2.37 -13.04 -2.26
CA TRP A 38 1.70 -13.24 -3.55
C TRP A 38 0.28 -12.66 -3.56
N ASP A 39 -0.50 -12.87 -2.51
CA ASP A 39 -1.87 -12.35 -2.43
C ASP A 39 -1.87 -10.81 -2.46
N VAL A 40 -0.89 -10.20 -1.80
CA VAL A 40 -0.69 -8.74 -1.85
C VAL A 40 -0.30 -8.30 -3.25
N LEU A 41 0.60 -9.02 -3.94
CA LEU A 41 0.97 -8.74 -5.32
C LEU A 41 -0.25 -8.73 -6.24
N GLU A 42 -1.09 -9.76 -6.16
CA GLU A 42 -2.30 -9.89 -6.98
C GLU A 42 -3.31 -8.77 -6.71
N LEU A 43 -3.47 -8.37 -5.44
CA LEU A 43 -4.31 -7.22 -5.12
C LEU A 43 -3.76 -5.95 -5.76
N ILE A 44 -2.47 -5.67 -5.61
CA ILE A 44 -1.85 -4.46 -6.16
C ILE A 44 -1.92 -4.48 -7.69
N ARG A 45 -1.67 -5.63 -8.34
CA ARG A 45 -1.86 -5.81 -9.79
C ARG A 45 -3.29 -5.47 -10.19
N SER A 46 -4.27 -6.00 -9.49
CA SER A 46 -5.70 -5.75 -9.75
C SER A 46 -6.04 -4.26 -9.65
N ILE A 47 -5.46 -3.55 -8.68
CA ILE A 47 -5.65 -2.10 -8.53
C ILE A 47 -5.08 -1.35 -9.73
N PHE A 48 -3.87 -1.69 -10.18
CA PHE A 48 -3.25 -1.03 -11.34
C PHE A 48 -3.97 -1.34 -12.66
N MET A 49 -4.63 -2.50 -12.75
CA MET A 49 -5.45 -2.90 -13.89
C MET A 49 -6.89 -2.37 -13.84
N ASP A 50 -7.21 -1.53 -12.85
CA ASP A 50 -8.56 -0.99 -12.60
C ASP A 50 -9.64 -2.10 -12.44
N TYR A 51 -9.23 -3.27 -11.92
CA TYR A 51 -10.16 -4.35 -11.64
C TYR A 51 -10.90 -4.09 -10.31
N TYR A 52 -12.12 -4.59 -10.25
CA TYR A 52 -12.90 -4.55 -9.03
C TYR A 52 -12.29 -5.46 -7.96
N ILE A 53 -11.86 -4.86 -6.86
CA ILE A 53 -11.19 -5.55 -5.74
C ILE A 53 -12.11 -5.84 -4.54
N GLY A 54 -13.42 -5.64 -4.70
CA GLY A 54 -14.41 -5.78 -3.64
C GLY A 54 -14.71 -4.46 -2.92
N THR A 55 -15.58 -4.53 -1.91
CA THR A 55 -15.99 -3.39 -1.10
C THR A 55 -15.29 -3.38 0.25
N LEU A 56 -15.15 -2.20 0.82
CA LEU A 56 -14.74 -2.00 2.21
C LEU A 56 -16.00 -1.66 3.02
N LEU A 57 -16.19 -2.33 4.14
CA LEU A 57 -17.23 -1.96 5.10
C LEU A 57 -16.57 -1.20 6.25
N LEU A 58 -16.84 0.09 6.29
CA LEU A 58 -16.25 1.01 7.24
C LEU A 58 -17.32 1.57 8.15
N TRP A 59 -17.06 1.59 9.45
CA TRP A 59 -17.88 2.29 10.41
C TRP A 59 -17.18 3.59 10.79
N LYS A 60 -17.81 4.73 10.51
CA LYS A 60 -17.31 6.03 10.96
C LYS A 60 -17.40 6.09 12.47
N GLY A 61 -16.27 6.06 13.13
CA GLY A 61 -16.17 6.08 14.58
C GLY A 61 -16.30 7.50 15.16
N ASN A 62 -16.46 7.55 16.46
CA ASN A 62 -16.31 8.72 17.29
C ASN A 62 -15.49 8.31 18.54
N ASP A 63 -15.09 9.26 19.35
CA ASP A 63 -14.22 9.01 20.52
C ASP A 63 -14.79 7.90 21.41
N GLU A 64 -16.09 7.94 21.72
CA GLU A 64 -16.78 6.92 22.53
C GLU A 64 -16.69 5.52 21.92
N ASN A 65 -16.81 5.40 20.58
CA ASN A 65 -16.71 4.11 19.90
C ASN A 65 -15.28 3.57 19.95
N PHE A 66 -14.27 4.42 19.79
CA PHE A 66 -12.86 4.01 19.84
C PHE A 66 -12.42 3.64 21.26
N GLU A 67 -12.99 4.28 22.30
CA GLU A 67 -12.74 3.92 23.70
C GLU A 67 -13.44 2.62 24.12
N THR A 68 -14.65 2.40 23.61
CA THR A 68 -15.47 1.24 23.98
C THR A 68 -15.02 -0.04 23.27
N LEU A 69 -14.60 0.09 22.01
CA LEU A 69 -14.11 -1.04 21.23
C LEU A 69 -12.59 -1.11 21.36
N SER A 70 -12.09 -2.27 21.73
CA SER A 70 -10.67 -2.56 21.63
C SER A 70 -10.28 -2.57 20.15
N VAL A 71 -9.50 -1.58 19.74
CA VAL A 71 -9.06 -1.42 18.33
C VAL A 71 -7.55 -1.34 18.25
N GLU A 72 -7.01 -1.86 17.16
CA GLU A 72 -5.59 -1.88 16.88
C GLU A 72 -5.27 -1.12 15.58
N PRO A 73 -4.06 -0.57 15.44
CA PRO A 73 -3.61 -0.03 14.17
C PRO A 73 -3.51 -1.12 13.11
N ILE A 74 -3.60 -0.71 11.85
CA ILE A 74 -3.29 -1.60 10.72
C ILE A 74 -1.85 -2.13 10.88
N TYR A 75 -1.65 -3.42 10.60
CA TYR A 75 -0.34 -4.06 10.68
C TYR A 75 0.76 -3.27 9.95
N GLY A 76 1.84 -3.01 10.66
CA GLY A 76 2.97 -2.24 10.14
C GLY A 76 2.81 -0.72 10.19
N PHE A 77 1.72 -0.22 10.75
CA PHE A 77 1.56 1.22 10.98
C PHE A 77 2.44 1.68 12.15
N HIS A 78 3.25 2.71 11.90
CA HIS A 78 4.13 3.33 12.89
C HIS A 78 3.95 4.86 12.81
N GLY A 79 3.09 5.40 13.63
CA GLY A 79 2.84 6.83 13.66
C GLY A 79 1.84 7.22 14.74
N SER A 80 1.57 8.52 14.87
CA SER A 80 0.43 8.99 15.65
C SER A 80 -0.84 8.63 14.90
N GLN A 81 -1.73 7.89 15.55
CA GLN A 81 -3.04 7.55 14.99
C GLN A 81 -3.99 8.74 15.07
N ASP A 82 -4.77 8.92 14.02
CA ASP A 82 -5.93 9.81 13.97
C ASP A 82 -7.13 8.99 13.46
N PRO A 83 -7.66 8.06 14.30
CA PRO A 83 -8.64 7.10 13.87
C PRO A 83 -9.97 7.79 13.52
N GLN A 84 -10.48 7.51 12.34
CA GLN A 84 -11.75 8.03 11.84
C GLN A 84 -12.72 6.91 11.49
N HIS A 85 -12.21 5.73 11.13
CA HIS A 85 -13.00 4.60 10.69
C HIS A 85 -12.54 3.30 11.33
N ILE A 86 -13.52 2.52 11.77
CA ILE A 86 -13.35 1.13 12.19
C ILE A 86 -13.63 0.25 10.97
N VAL A 87 -12.68 -0.62 10.63
CA VAL A 87 -12.80 -1.53 9.49
C VAL A 87 -13.61 -2.75 9.92
N LEU A 88 -14.82 -2.90 9.38
CA LEU A 88 -15.70 -4.04 9.67
C LEU A 88 -15.50 -5.19 8.65
N ASP A 89 -15.20 -4.85 7.39
CA ASP A 89 -14.80 -5.81 6.35
C ASP A 89 -13.79 -5.17 5.40
N GLY A 90 -12.92 -6.02 4.84
CA GLY A 90 -11.83 -5.61 3.96
C GLY A 90 -10.50 -5.35 4.65
N GLN A 91 -10.36 -5.75 5.91
CA GLN A 91 -9.13 -5.61 6.71
C GLN A 91 -7.89 -6.15 5.97
N GLN A 92 -7.94 -7.38 5.43
CA GLN A 92 -6.81 -7.98 4.72
C GLN A 92 -6.36 -7.11 3.54
N ARG A 93 -7.30 -6.57 2.79
CA ARG A 93 -7.03 -5.68 1.64
C ARG A 93 -6.43 -4.35 2.06
N LEU A 94 -7.00 -3.69 3.07
CA LEU A 94 -6.44 -2.44 3.59
C LEU A 94 -5.04 -2.64 4.16
N THR A 95 -4.83 -3.72 4.91
CA THR A 95 -3.53 -4.07 5.46
C THR A 95 -2.52 -4.40 4.35
N ALA A 96 -2.93 -5.11 3.31
CA ALA A 96 -2.09 -5.41 2.15
C ALA A 96 -1.65 -4.14 1.42
N ILE A 97 -2.58 -3.21 1.17
CA ILE A 97 -2.29 -1.91 0.56
C ILE A 97 -1.33 -1.13 1.47
N HIS A 98 -1.66 -0.99 2.76
CA HIS A 98 -0.78 -0.29 3.70
C HIS A 98 0.63 -0.89 3.71
N TYR A 99 0.73 -2.23 3.80
CA TYR A 99 2.02 -2.90 3.83
C TYR A 99 2.84 -2.63 2.57
N ALA A 100 2.22 -2.74 1.39
CA ALA A 100 2.92 -2.56 0.11
C ALA A 100 3.52 -1.15 -0.05
N PHE A 101 2.85 -0.12 0.48
CA PHE A 101 3.27 1.27 0.34
C PHE A 101 4.12 1.80 1.50
N PHE A 102 3.90 1.33 2.75
CA PHE A 102 4.46 1.99 3.92
C PHE A 102 5.33 1.11 4.81
N ALA A 103 5.17 -0.20 4.80
CA ALA A 103 5.76 -1.09 5.80
C ALA A 103 6.90 -2.01 5.32
N PRO A 104 7.79 -1.60 4.37
CA PRO A 104 8.81 -2.49 3.84
C PRO A 104 9.88 -2.92 4.86
N ASN A 105 10.06 -2.15 5.95
CA ASN A 105 11.02 -2.48 7.01
C ASN A 105 10.41 -3.32 8.14
N VAL A 106 9.11 -3.58 8.09
CA VAL A 106 8.42 -4.49 9.01
C VAL A 106 8.50 -5.90 8.43
N HIS A 107 8.71 -6.90 9.28
CA HIS A 107 8.68 -8.30 8.84
C HIS A 107 7.31 -8.61 8.24
N PHE A 108 7.30 -9.37 7.17
CA PHE A 108 6.04 -9.87 6.64
C PHE A 108 5.48 -10.94 7.59
N PRO A 109 4.17 -11.03 7.83
CA PRO A 109 3.60 -12.02 8.75
C PRO A 109 4.14 -13.43 8.48
N LYS A 110 4.48 -14.14 9.55
CA LYS A 110 5.06 -15.50 9.50
C LYS A 110 6.38 -15.60 8.69
N ARG A 111 7.07 -14.47 8.47
CA ARG A 111 8.37 -14.42 7.78
C ARG A 111 9.41 -13.66 8.61
N SER A 112 10.66 -13.99 8.42
CA SER A 112 11.80 -13.33 9.10
C SER A 112 12.28 -12.06 8.42
N LYS A 113 11.67 -11.69 7.28
CA LYS A 113 12.07 -10.53 6.48
C LYS A 113 10.84 -9.74 6.05
N GLY A 114 11.03 -8.45 5.81
CA GLY A 114 10.07 -7.63 5.10
C GLY A 114 10.02 -7.99 3.61
N VAL A 115 9.00 -7.48 2.94
CA VAL A 115 8.76 -7.65 1.50
C VAL A 115 8.60 -6.28 0.88
N ILE A 116 9.20 -6.06 -0.28
CA ILE A 116 9.01 -4.86 -1.09
C ILE A 116 8.31 -5.23 -2.39
N TYR A 117 7.52 -4.29 -2.88
CA TYR A 117 6.81 -4.40 -4.15
C TYR A 117 7.37 -3.39 -5.13
N LEU A 118 7.64 -3.84 -6.33
CA LEU A 118 8.39 -3.13 -7.35
C LEU A 118 7.64 -3.17 -8.67
N ILE A 119 7.55 -2.03 -9.37
CA ILE A 119 7.05 -1.97 -10.74
C ILE A 119 8.25 -2.02 -11.69
N ASP A 120 8.19 -2.89 -12.67
CA ASP A 120 9.07 -2.90 -13.82
C ASP A 120 8.51 -1.96 -14.90
N ILE A 121 9.21 -0.85 -15.13
CA ILE A 121 8.77 0.19 -16.06
C ILE A 121 8.78 -0.32 -17.51
N ARG A 122 9.71 -1.19 -17.88
CA ARG A 122 9.79 -1.73 -19.25
C ARG A 122 8.62 -2.65 -19.52
N ALA A 123 8.38 -3.61 -18.63
CA ALA A 123 7.25 -4.51 -18.74
C ALA A 123 5.91 -3.73 -18.81
N LEU A 124 5.77 -2.68 -17.98
CA LEU A 124 4.59 -1.82 -18.01
C LEU A 124 4.40 -1.10 -19.35
N LEU A 125 5.50 -0.59 -19.95
CA LEU A 125 5.46 0.11 -21.24
C LEU A 125 5.29 -0.83 -22.44
N GLU A 126 5.61 -2.12 -22.27
CA GLU A 126 5.43 -3.19 -23.25
C GLU A 126 4.08 -3.91 -23.11
N ASP A 127 3.18 -3.39 -22.26
CA ASP A 127 1.87 -3.99 -21.92
C ASP A 127 1.96 -5.43 -21.38
N ASP A 128 3.11 -5.78 -20.77
CA ASP A 128 3.28 -7.06 -20.08
C ASP A 128 2.65 -6.99 -18.68
N PHE A 129 1.33 -7.04 -18.65
CA PHE A 129 0.53 -6.93 -17.43
C PHE A 129 0.63 -8.15 -16.50
N GLU A 130 1.29 -9.20 -16.91
CA GLU A 130 1.58 -10.34 -16.04
C GLU A 130 2.85 -10.11 -15.21
N ASN A 131 3.84 -9.42 -15.75
CA ASN A 131 5.17 -9.29 -15.15
C ASN A 131 5.56 -7.88 -14.72
N PHE A 132 4.71 -6.85 -14.99
CA PHE A 132 5.07 -5.46 -14.66
C PHE A 132 5.22 -5.18 -13.16
N ILE A 133 4.68 -6.04 -12.29
CA ILE A 133 4.84 -5.92 -10.84
C ILE A 133 5.40 -7.21 -10.27
N ARG A 134 6.35 -7.06 -9.34
CA ARG A 134 6.96 -8.17 -8.62
C ARG A 134 7.16 -7.82 -7.14
N TYR A 135 7.39 -8.83 -6.32
CA TYR A 135 7.84 -8.63 -4.95
C TYR A 135 9.22 -9.25 -4.72
N GLU A 136 9.95 -8.70 -3.77
CA GLU A 136 11.24 -9.23 -3.31
C GLU A 136 11.29 -9.23 -1.78
N PHE A 137 11.91 -10.25 -1.20
CA PHE A 137 12.24 -10.21 0.23
C PHE A 137 13.33 -9.18 0.49
N LEU A 138 13.21 -8.48 1.61
CA LEU A 138 14.11 -7.41 1.98
C LEU A 138 15.51 -7.96 2.26
N THR A 139 16.46 -7.53 1.47
CA THR A 139 17.89 -7.85 1.52
C THR A 139 18.73 -6.57 1.51
N ASN A 140 20.03 -6.67 1.71
CA ASN A 140 20.90 -5.49 1.57
C ASN A 140 20.86 -4.89 0.15
N LYS A 141 20.71 -5.74 -0.87
CA LYS A 141 20.57 -5.30 -2.27
C LYS A 141 19.27 -4.51 -2.47
N SER A 142 18.14 -5.04 -2.03
CA SER A 142 16.85 -4.35 -2.18
C SER A 142 16.74 -3.11 -1.29
N LYS A 143 17.36 -3.11 -0.10
CA LYS A 143 17.48 -1.90 0.73
C LYS A 143 18.28 -0.79 0.04
N ARG A 144 19.34 -1.14 -0.69
CA ARG A 144 20.10 -0.18 -1.48
C ARG A 144 19.28 0.33 -2.65
N LEU A 145 18.58 -0.54 -3.37
CA LEU A 145 17.68 -0.15 -4.46
C LEU A 145 16.62 0.87 -3.99
N MET A 146 16.03 0.65 -2.82
CA MET A 146 15.03 1.56 -2.26
C MET A 146 15.56 2.96 -1.91
N LYS A 147 16.87 3.10 -1.68
CA LYS A 147 17.50 4.38 -1.27
C LYS A 147 18.21 5.11 -2.41
N ASP A 148 18.51 4.44 -3.49
CA ASP A 148 19.35 4.92 -4.57
C ASP A 148 18.51 5.06 -5.86
N LYS A 149 18.03 6.28 -6.12
CA LYS A 149 17.21 6.59 -7.30
C LYS A 149 17.94 6.27 -8.61
N LYS A 150 19.25 6.51 -8.68
CA LYS A 150 20.03 6.18 -9.88
C LYS A 150 19.98 4.67 -10.16
N LEU A 151 20.09 3.87 -9.11
CA LEU A 151 19.98 2.41 -9.25
C LEU A 151 18.57 1.97 -9.65
N GLN A 152 17.53 2.65 -9.16
CA GLN A 152 16.14 2.44 -9.61
C GLN A 152 16.01 2.74 -11.09
N PHE A 153 16.55 3.86 -11.57
CA PHE A 153 16.49 4.28 -12.97
C PHE A 153 17.25 3.33 -13.88
N GLU A 154 18.48 2.95 -13.53
CA GLU A 154 19.29 1.99 -14.30
C GLU A 154 18.63 0.62 -14.44
N ASN A 155 17.88 0.18 -13.42
CA ASN A 155 17.14 -1.07 -13.44
C ASN A 155 15.70 -0.92 -13.94
N HIS A 156 15.27 0.26 -14.39
CA HIS A 156 13.89 0.56 -14.80
C HIS A 156 12.86 0.11 -13.76
N THR A 157 13.17 0.28 -12.48
CA THR A 157 12.37 -0.23 -11.38
C THR A 157 11.84 0.90 -10.52
N PHE A 158 10.53 0.92 -10.31
CA PHE A 158 9.85 1.86 -9.42
C PHE A 158 9.40 1.14 -8.15
N PRO A 159 9.96 1.44 -6.97
CA PRO A 159 9.46 0.89 -5.71
C PRO A 159 8.12 1.52 -5.33
N LEU A 160 7.12 0.71 -4.96
CA LEU A 160 5.81 1.24 -4.53
C LEU A 160 5.90 2.18 -3.33
N GLY A 161 6.92 2.00 -2.48
CA GLY A 161 7.19 2.90 -1.36
C GLY A 161 7.48 4.36 -1.75
N GLU A 162 7.81 4.66 -3.02
CA GLU A 162 7.96 6.04 -3.51
C GLU A 162 6.62 6.77 -3.59
N MET A 163 5.51 6.04 -3.75
CA MET A 163 4.16 6.63 -3.78
C MET A 163 3.69 7.19 -2.41
N LYS A 164 4.39 6.87 -1.32
CA LYS A 164 4.10 7.43 0.02
C LYS A 164 4.17 8.96 0.09
N GLY A 165 4.86 9.59 -0.86
CA GLY A 165 4.89 11.04 -1.05
C GLY A 165 3.63 11.61 -1.72
N GLY A 166 2.63 10.78 -2.02
CA GLY A 166 1.44 11.14 -2.77
C GLY A 166 1.74 11.40 -4.24
N SER A 167 0.82 12.08 -4.91
CA SER A 167 0.95 12.40 -6.34
C SER A 167 2.19 13.24 -6.67
N TRP A 168 2.59 14.14 -5.80
CA TRP A 168 3.78 14.97 -5.97
C TRP A 168 5.06 14.15 -5.98
N GLY A 169 5.26 13.27 -4.98
CA GLY A 169 6.44 12.42 -4.90
C GLY A 169 6.58 11.48 -6.10
N THR A 170 5.47 10.93 -6.58
CA THR A 170 5.44 10.10 -7.78
C THR A 170 5.77 10.91 -9.03
N SER A 171 5.22 12.12 -9.16
CA SER A 171 5.50 13.03 -10.30
C SER A 171 6.96 13.44 -10.34
N ASP A 172 7.57 13.75 -9.19
CA ASP A 172 8.99 14.11 -9.10
C ASP A 172 9.88 12.94 -9.52
N TRP A 173 9.56 11.73 -9.07
CA TRP A 173 10.31 10.54 -9.47
C TRP A 173 10.23 10.29 -10.98
N ILE A 174 9.03 10.42 -11.58
CA ILE A 174 8.83 10.25 -13.04
C ILE A 174 9.61 11.30 -13.81
N LYS A 175 9.61 12.54 -13.35
CA LYS A 175 10.40 13.62 -13.97
C LYS A 175 11.88 13.31 -13.93
N GLU A 176 12.43 12.98 -12.76
CA GLU A 176 13.84 12.64 -12.58
C GLU A 176 14.25 11.41 -13.42
N TYR A 177 13.38 10.39 -13.51
CA TYR A 177 13.59 9.21 -14.35
C TYR A 177 13.69 9.57 -15.83
N ARG A 178 12.77 10.40 -16.33
CA ARG A 178 12.79 10.88 -17.72
C ARG A 178 14.04 11.70 -18.01
N ASP A 179 14.36 12.65 -17.13
CA ASP A 179 15.53 13.52 -17.30
C ASP A 179 16.83 12.69 -17.32
N TYR A 180 16.94 11.68 -16.44
CA TYR A 180 18.08 10.74 -16.41
C TYR A 180 18.32 10.02 -17.74
N TRP A 181 17.26 9.65 -18.47
CA TRP A 181 17.39 8.94 -19.74
C TRP A 181 17.45 9.87 -20.96
N GLN A 182 17.05 11.14 -20.83
CA GLN A 182 17.25 12.15 -21.88
C GLN A 182 18.69 12.65 -21.96
N ASP A 183 19.42 12.61 -20.86
CA ASP A 183 20.82 13.05 -20.76
C ASP A 183 21.82 11.93 -21.13
N LYS A 184 21.37 10.73 -21.50
CA LYS A 184 22.19 9.57 -21.92
C LYS A 184 21.98 9.20 -23.38
#